data_381fbf042c9d4c183366e405cc3aa70c
#
_entry.id   381fbf042c9d4c183366e405cc3aa70c
#
_cell.length_a   1.000
_cell.length_b   1.000
_cell.length_c   1.000
_cell.angle_alpha   90.00
_cell.angle_beta   90.00
_cell.angle_gamma   90.00
#
_symmetry.space_group_name_H-M   'P 1'
#
loop_
_entity.id
_entity.type
_entity.pdbx_description
1 polymer ?
#
loop_
_entity_poly.entity_id
_entity_poly.type
_entity_poly.pdbx_seq_one_letter_code
_entity_poly.pdbx_strand_id
1 'polypeptide(L)'
;MTPKHIHFMGIAGSGMSAVAQIAAAQGYQISGCDLNLDSPYLSHVKSTVKDLHLYSGHSPDHLKNIDLLCVTPAIFYQNNTHPEIEQARAQGILSKWQDFLGTHLHRNKYLICVAGTHGKSTTTALVGLLLEKANFDPTVEIGATVKDWHNNVRIGKSKYFVSEADEFHDNFATYMSDVIILTLVEYDHPEYFGSYDHMLESYLKFLGHLKPNGTIIYNADSPG
;
A
#
# COMPACT_ATOMS: atom_id res chain seq x y z
N MET A 1 20.80 -5.35 -0.76
CA MET A 1 20.92 -3.94 -1.24
C MET A 1 19.53 -3.32 -1.28
N THR A 2 19.41 -2.02 -1.06
CA THR A 2 18.12 -1.31 -1.26
C THR A 2 17.86 -1.21 -2.76
N PRO A 3 16.69 -1.64 -3.26
CA PRO A 3 16.38 -1.54 -4.69
C PRO A 3 16.36 -0.06 -5.11
N LYS A 4 16.72 0.22 -6.35
CA LYS A 4 16.74 1.58 -6.92
C LYS A 4 15.66 1.78 -7.97
N HIS A 5 15.44 0.76 -8.81
CA HIS A 5 14.45 0.77 -9.88
C HIS A 5 13.33 -0.22 -9.57
N ILE A 6 12.13 0.28 -9.39
CA ILE A 6 10.92 -0.49 -9.09
C ILE A 6 10.02 -0.51 -10.31
N HIS A 7 9.63 -1.71 -10.75
CA HIS A 7 8.61 -1.89 -11.77
C HIS A 7 7.27 -2.28 -11.12
N PHE A 8 6.20 -1.60 -11.49
CA PHE A 8 4.86 -1.82 -10.95
C PHE A 8 3.95 -2.48 -11.97
N MET A 9 3.67 -3.77 -11.81
CA MET A 9 2.73 -4.52 -12.65
C MET A 9 1.30 -4.31 -12.14
N GLY A 10 0.47 -3.64 -12.93
CA GLY A 10 -0.87 -3.16 -12.56
C GLY A 10 -0.84 -1.73 -11.97
N ILE A 11 0.05 -0.87 -12.49
CA ILE A 11 0.29 0.50 -11.98
C ILE A 11 -0.94 1.41 -12.03
N ALA A 12 -1.93 1.08 -12.85
CA ALA A 12 -3.18 1.85 -13.00
C ALA A 12 -4.22 1.58 -11.89
N GLY A 13 -3.95 0.62 -10.99
CA GLY A 13 -4.79 0.37 -9.81
C GLY A 13 -4.63 1.44 -8.73
N SER A 14 -5.67 1.65 -7.89
CA SER A 14 -5.68 2.70 -6.87
C SER A 14 -4.51 2.60 -5.89
N GLY A 15 -4.33 1.48 -5.19
CA GLY A 15 -3.23 1.31 -4.23
C GLY A 15 -1.86 1.37 -4.90
N MET A 16 -1.71 0.70 -6.06
CA MET A 16 -0.46 0.65 -6.80
C MET A 16 0.01 2.03 -7.26
N SER A 17 -0.92 2.86 -7.78
CA SER A 17 -0.63 4.22 -8.23
C SER A 17 -0.19 5.13 -7.07
N ALA A 18 -0.79 4.98 -5.89
CA ALA A 18 -0.39 5.71 -4.69
C ALA A 18 1.04 5.35 -4.28
N VAL A 19 1.33 4.04 -4.21
CA VAL A 19 2.66 3.55 -3.81
C VAL A 19 3.74 3.95 -4.82
N ALA A 20 3.45 3.94 -6.13
CA ALA A 20 4.37 4.40 -7.16
C ALA A 20 4.73 5.89 -6.99
N GLN A 21 3.75 6.76 -6.67
CA GLN A 21 3.98 8.17 -6.39
C GLN A 21 4.84 8.38 -5.12
N ILE A 22 4.56 7.64 -4.05
CA ILE A 22 5.34 7.69 -2.81
C ILE A 22 6.79 7.24 -3.06
N ALA A 23 6.96 6.13 -3.78
CA ALA A 23 8.29 5.60 -4.13
C ALA A 23 9.10 6.62 -4.93
N ALA A 24 8.50 7.24 -5.95
CA ALA A 24 9.15 8.31 -6.72
C ALA A 24 9.56 9.50 -5.84
N ALA A 25 8.68 9.93 -4.93
CA ALA A 25 8.97 11.02 -3.99
C ALA A 25 10.10 10.68 -3.01
N GLN A 26 10.33 9.38 -2.73
CA GLN A 26 11.45 8.88 -1.92
C GLN A 26 12.71 8.58 -2.74
N GLY A 27 12.73 8.91 -4.04
CA GLY A 27 13.91 8.84 -4.89
C GLY A 27 14.11 7.51 -5.62
N TYR A 28 13.10 6.64 -5.67
CA TYR A 28 13.16 5.44 -6.51
C TYR A 28 12.90 5.81 -7.97
N GLN A 29 13.57 5.12 -8.89
CA GLN A 29 13.23 5.12 -10.30
C GLN A 29 12.00 4.24 -10.52
N ILE A 30 11.03 4.72 -11.29
CA ILE A 30 9.73 4.07 -11.45
C ILE A 30 9.50 3.71 -12.91
N SER A 31 9.08 2.47 -13.11
CA SER A 31 8.43 2.03 -14.35
C SER A 31 7.19 1.21 -13.99
N GLY A 32 6.34 0.98 -14.96
CA GLY A 32 5.17 0.14 -14.71
C GLY A 32 4.46 -0.29 -15.98
N CYS A 33 3.61 -1.28 -15.83
CA CYS A 33 2.78 -1.79 -16.91
C CYS A 33 1.34 -1.99 -16.45
N ASP A 34 0.40 -1.86 -17.38
CA ASP A 34 -1.02 -2.13 -17.15
C ASP A 34 -1.71 -2.49 -18.47
N LEU A 35 -2.85 -3.17 -18.38
CA LEU A 35 -3.71 -3.43 -19.53
C LEU A 35 -4.50 -2.18 -19.95
N ASN A 36 -4.76 -1.27 -19.01
CA ASN A 36 -5.49 -0.02 -19.25
C ASN A 36 -4.67 1.19 -18.78
N LEU A 37 -4.08 1.92 -19.72
CA LEU A 37 -3.31 3.13 -19.45
C LEU A 37 -4.14 4.42 -19.37
N ASP A 38 -5.47 4.33 -19.43
CA ASP A 38 -6.39 5.48 -19.35
C ASP A 38 -7.09 5.61 -17.97
N SER A 39 -6.58 4.90 -16.96
CA SER A 39 -7.09 4.98 -15.59
C SER A 39 -6.91 6.39 -15.00
N PRO A 40 -7.91 6.93 -14.28
CA PRO A 40 -7.80 8.20 -13.56
C PRO A 40 -6.62 8.23 -12.60
N TYR A 41 -6.36 7.12 -11.90
CA TYR A 41 -5.22 7.00 -10.97
C TYR A 41 -3.87 7.12 -11.68
N LEU A 42 -3.75 6.55 -12.89
CA LEU A 42 -2.52 6.64 -13.67
C LEU A 42 -2.23 8.06 -14.17
N SER A 43 -3.25 8.89 -14.37
CA SER A 43 -3.06 10.28 -14.75
C SER A 43 -2.29 11.07 -13.67
N HIS A 44 -2.53 10.78 -12.40
CA HIS A 44 -1.78 11.38 -11.29
C HIS A 44 -0.32 10.90 -11.27
N VAL A 45 -0.08 9.62 -11.49
CA VAL A 45 1.30 9.09 -11.61
C VAL A 45 2.05 9.79 -12.74
N LYS A 46 1.42 9.91 -13.93
CA LYS A 46 2.00 10.60 -15.10
C LYS A 46 2.36 12.06 -14.81
N SER A 47 1.57 12.75 -13.99
CA SER A 47 1.78 14.18 -13.68
C SER A 47 2.81 14.41 -12.56
N THR A 48 3.04 13.44 -11.68
CA THR A 48 3.86 13.58 -10.47
C THR A 48 5.21 12.86 -10.56
N VAL A 49 5.30 11.77 -11.30
CA VAL A 49 6.51 10.96 -11.42
C VAL A 49 7.31 11.40 -12.65
N LYS A 50 8.50 11.91 -12.41
CA LYS A 50 9.45 12.26 -13.49
C LYS A 50 10.06 10.99 -14.06
N ASP A 51 10.42 11.04 -15.35
CA ASP A 51 11.09 9.94 -16.06
C ASP A 51 10.35 8.57 -15.94
N LEU A 52 9.02 8.63 -15.89
CA LEU A 52 8.16 7.45 -15.81
C LEU A 52 8.15 6.68 -17.13
N HIS A 53 8.52 5.41 -17.07
CA HIS A 53 8.40 4.50 -18.22
C HIS A 53 7.16 3.61 -18.06
N LEU A 54 6.21 3.71 -19.00
CA LEU A 54 4.97 2.94 -19.01
C LEU A 54 4.90 2.02 -20.21
N TYR A 55 4.44 0.80 -19.95
CA TYR A 55 4.22 -0.22 -20.96
C TYR A 55 2.77 -0.65 -20.99
N SER A 56 2.20 -0.83 -22.19
CA SER A 56 0.88 -1.42 -22.38
C SER A 56 1.00 -2.94 -22.39
N GLY A 57 0.17 -3.60 -21.57
CA GLY A 57 0.24 -5.06 -21.38
C GLY A 57 1.36 -5.46 -20.41
N HIS A 58 1.48 -6.77 -20.20
CA HIS A 58 2.43 -7.37 -19.27
C HIS A 58 3.43 -8.24 -20.04
N SER A 59 4.73 -8.14 -19.76
CA SER A 59 5.78 -8.89 -20.44
C SER A 59 7.02 -9.09 -19.58
N PRO A 60 7.65 -10.28 -19.63
CA PRO A 60 8.95 -10.51 -18.99
C PRO A 60 10.06 -9.54 -19.45
N ASP A 61 9.91 -8.96 -20.63
CA ASP A 61 10.88 -7.98 -21.14
C ASP A 61 10.97 -6.70 -20.31
N HIS A 62 9.93 -6.39 -19.52
CA HIS A 62 9.92 -5.25 -18.59
C HIS A 62 10.90 -5.42 -17.44
N LEU A 63 11.34 -6.65 -17.15
CA LEU A 63 12.22 -6.97 -16.01
C LEU A 63 13.71 -6.65 -16.26
N LYS A 64 14.03 -6.10 -17.44
CA LYS A 64 15.41 -5.71 -17.76
C LYS A 64 15.84 -4.49 -16.93
N ASN A 65 16.93 -4.65 -16.16
CA ASN A 65 17.51 -3.57 -15.34
C ASN A 65 16.59 -3.02 -14.24
N ILE A 66 15.68 -3.83 -13.73
CA ILE A 66 14.90 -3.50 -12.52
C ILE A 66 15.42 -4.29 -11.31
N ASP A 67 15.26 -3.73 -10.13
CA ASP A 67 15.68 -4.35 -8.89
C ASP A 67 14.52 -5.05 -8.17
N LEU A 68 13.27 -4.62 -8.41
CA LEU A 68 12.08 -5.19 -7.79
C LEU A 68 10.87 -5.07 -8.71
N LEU A 69 10.12 -6.16 -8.84
CA LEU A 69 8.77 -6.17 -9.42
C LEU A 69 7.74 -6.12 -8.29
N CYS A 70 6.99 -5.03 -8.22
CA CYS A 70 5.81 -4.92 -7.36
C CYS A 70 4.56 -5.33 -8.12
N VAL A 71 3.78 -6.24 -7.55
CA VAL A 71 2.54 -6.73 -8.17
C VAL A 71 1.34 -6.43 -7.29
N THR A 72 0.17 -6.24 -7.92
CA THR A 72 -1.09 -6.15 -7.19
C THR A 72 -1.52 -7.54 -6.70
N PRO A 73 -2.13 -7.65 -5.50
CA PRO A 73 -2.66 -8.91 -5.02
C PRO A 73 -3.61 -9.59 -6.01
N ALA A 74 -4.42 -8.81 -6.73
CA ALA A 74 -5.34 -9.35 -7.75
C ALA A 74 -4.58 -10.18 -8.79
N ILE A 75 -3.49 -9.67 -9.34
CA ILE A 75 -2.68 -10.41 -10.31
C ILE A 75 -1.92 -11.55 -9.61
N PHE A 76 -1.36 -11.30 -8.44
CA PHE A 76 -0.57 -12.27 -7.68
C PHE A 76 -1.35 -13.55 -7.35
N TYR A 77 -2.62 -13.41 -6.98
CA TYR A 77 -3.45 -14.56 -6.58
C TYR A 77 -4.26 -15.15 -7.74
N GLN A 78 -4.68 -14.35 -8.72
CA GLN A 78 -5.52 -14.82 -9.83
C GLN A 78 -4.71 -15.36 -11.00
N ASN A 79 -3.47 -14.89 -11.22
CA ASN A 79 -2.62 -15.29 -12.33
C ASN A 79 -1.14 -15.42 -11.92
N ASN A 80 -0.90 -16.26 -10.92
CA ASN A 80 0.44 -16.49 -10.35
C ASN A 80 1.42 -17.20 -11.30
N THR A 81 0.94 -17.72 -12.44
CA THR A 81 1.73 -18.35 -13.50
C THR A 81 1.99 -17.43 -14.68
N HIS A 82 1.67 -16.13 -14.56
CA HIS A 82 1.99 -15.18 -15.62
C HIS A 82 3.50 -15.11 -15.84
N PRO A 83 3.99 -15.15 -17.11
CA PRO A 83 5.43 -15.25 -17.41
C PRO A 83 6.30 -14.17 -16.75
N GLU A 84 5.80 -12.94 -16.65
CA GLU A 84 6.49 -11.84 -15.97
C GLU A 84 6.66 -12.12 -14.45
N ILE A 85 5.64 -12.69 -13.80
CA ILE A 85 5.69 -13.07 -12.37
C ILE A 85 6.63 -14.27 -12.17
N GLU A 86 6.56 -15.28 -13.03
CA GLU A 86 7.43 -16.47 -12.93
C GLU A 86 8.90 -16.08 -13.09
N GLN A 87 9.20 -15.22 -14.06
CA GLN A 87 10.56 -14.74 -14.27
C GLN A 87 11.04 -13.88 -13.09
N ALA A 88 10.22 -12.98 -12.55
CA ALA A 88 10.57 -12.18 -11.38
C ALA A 88 10.80 -13.05 -10.14
N ARG A 89 9.97 -14.09 -9.95
CA ARG A 89 10.15 -15.08 -8.88
C ARG A 89 11.46 -15.85 -9.03
N ALA A 90 11.79 -16.30 -10.23
CA ALA A 90 13.05 -16.99 -10.50
C ALA A 90 14.28 -16.09 -10.27
N GLN A 91 14.16 -14.79 -10.47
CA GLN A 91 15.19 -13.80 -10.20
C GLN A 91 15.23 -13.34 -8.74
N GLY A 92 14.27 -13.73 -7.90
CA GLY A 92 14.18 -13.30 -6.50
C GLY A 92 13.82 -11.82 -6.31
N ILE A 93 13.16 -11.20 -7.30
CA ILE A 93 12.80 -9.76 -7.31
C ILE A 93 11.29 -9.52 -7.25
N LEU A 94 10.49 -10.55 -6.94
CA LEU A 94 9.03 -10.43 -6.85
C LEU A 94 8.59 -9.97 -5.46
N SER A 95 7.70 -8.99 -5.39
CA SER A 95 7.07 -8.52 -4.14
C SER A 95 5.62 -8.12 -4.38
N LYS A 96 4.75 -8.27 -3.37
CA LYS A 96 3.49 -7.52 -3.34
C LYS A 96 3.81 -6.04 -3.06
N TRP A 97 3.01 -5.13 -3.60
CA TRP A 97 3.24 -3.70 -3.36
C TRP A 97 3.07 -3.32 -1.87
N GLN A 98 2.21 -4.03 -1.13
CA GLN A 98 2.06 -3.83 0.31
C GLN A 98 3.33 -4.20 1.09
N ASP A 99 3.99 -5.31 0.70
CA ASP A 99 5.25 -5.72 1.30
C ASP A 99 6.35 -4.69 1.02
N PHE A 100 6.40 -4.16 -0.21
CA PHE A 100 7.31 -3.07 -0.56
C PHE A 100 7.00 -1.78 0.24
N LEU A 101 5.72 -1.42 0.37
CA LEU A 101 5.29 -0.27 1.18
C LEU A 101 5.77 -0.44 2.63
N GLY A 102 5.47 -1.57 3.27
CA GLY A 102 5.84 -1.83 4.67
C GLY A 102 7.35 -1.93 4.90
N THR A 103 8.06 -2.65 4.04
CA THR A 103 9.50 -2.93 4.26
C THR A 103 10.43 -1.83 3.77
N HIS A 104 10.01 -0.98 2.83
CA HIS A 104 10.84 0.07 2.23
C HIS A 104 10.33 1.49 2.49
N LEU A 105 9.06 1.79 2.16
CA LEU A 105 8.55 3.15 2.18
C LEU A 105 8.17 3.65 3.57
N HIS A 106 7.79 2.75 4.48
CA HIS A 106 7.54 3.06 5.89
C HIS A 106 8.82 3.18 6.73
N ARG A 107 10.00 2.85 6.18
CA ARG A 107 11.26 2.91 6.94
C ARG A 107 11.55 4.31 7.44
N ASN A 108 11.94 4.39 8.71
CA ASN A 108 12.27 5.65 9.39
C ASN A 108 11.09 6.65 9.45
N LYS A 109 9.86 6.19 9.27
CA LYS A 109 8.65 6.98 9.42
C LYS A 109 8.00 6.74 10.79
N TYR A 110 7.31 7.76 11.27
CA TYR A 110 6.33 7.62 12.35
C TYR A 110 5.02 7.17 11.71
N LEU A 111 4.74 5.89 11.81
CA LEU A 111 3.69 5.22 11.06
C LEU A 111 2.39 5.16 11.87
N ILE A 112 1.32 5.69 11.30
CA ILE A 112 -0.05 5.61 11.79
C ILE A 112 -0.82 4.73 10.81
N CYS A 113 -1.23 3.54 11.25
CA CYS A 113 -2.05 2.63 10.45
C CYS A 113 -3.51 2.70 10.86
N VAL A 114 -4.38 2.71 9.88
CA VAL A 114 -5.83 2.62 10.10
C VAL A 114 -6.31 1.28 9.55
N ALA A 115 -6.77 0.40 10.43
CA ALA A 115 -7.25 -0.93 10.12
C ALA A 115 -8.70 -1.13 10.58
N GLY A 116 -9.31 -2.22 10.16
CA GLY A 116 -10.68 -2.60 10.50
C GLY A 116 -11.50 -2.96 9.29
N THR A 117 -12.62 -3.62 9.46
CA THR A 117 -13.48 -4.09 8.37
C THR A 117 -14.09 -2.91 7.61
N HIS A 118 -14.62 -1.92 8.33
CA HIS A 118 -15.29 -0.75 7.76
C HIS A 118 -14.69 0.56 8.28
N GLY A 119 -14.81 1.62 7.46
CA GLY A 119 -14.39 2.97 7.86
C GLY A 119 -12.89 3.26 7.69
N LYS A 120 -12.07 2.32 7.22
CA LYS A 120 -10.62 2.51 6.99
C LYS A 120 -10.33 3.78 6.19
N SER A 121 -10.80 3.87 4.96
CA SER A 121 -10.52 5.01 4.05
C SER A 121 -11.01 6.34 4.61
N THR A 122 -12.21 6.37 5.19
CA THR A 122 -12.75 7.60 5.80
C THR A 122 -11.88 8.07 6.97
N THR A 123 -11.49 7.15 7.85
CA THR A 123 -10.67 7.49 9.02
C THR A 123 -9.25 7.87 8.59
N THR A 124 -8.66 7.17 7.62
CA THR A 124 -7.34 7.52 7.05
C THR A 124 -7.33 8.93 6.46
N ALA A 125 -8.38 9.27 5.68
CA ALA A 125 -8.54 10.62 5.13
C ALA A 125 -8.65 11.68 6.24
N LEU A 126 -9.49 11.44 7.25
CA LEU A 126 -9.68 12.37 8.37
C LEU A 126 -8.39 12.58 9.17
N VAL A 127 -7.67 11.50 9.49
CA VAL A 127 -6.37 11.60 10.19
C VAL A 127 -5.36 12.38 9.35
N GLY A 128 -5.28 12.08 8.05
CA GLY A 128 -4.40 12.80 7.13
C GLY A 128 -4.69 14.29 7.06
N LEU A 129 -5.98 14.67 6.92
CA LEU A 129 -6.43 16.07 6.87
C LEU A 129 -6.19 16.79 8.21
N LEU A 130 -6.45 16.13 9.33
CA LEU A 130 -6.19 16.71 10.68
C LEU A 130 -4.70 17.00 10.86
N LEU A 131 -3.83 16.05 10.52
CA LEU A 131 -2.38 16.25 10.63
C LEU A 131 -1.89 17.34 9.68
N GLU A 132 -2.44 17.41 8.46
CA GLU A 132 -2.13 18.49 7.51
C GLU A 132 -2.52 19.86 8.05
N LYS A 133 -3.76 20.00 8.57
CA LYS A 133 -4.25 21.25 9.18
C LYS A 133 -3.47 21.63 10.45
N ALA A 134 -2.94 20.66 11.16
CA ALA A 134 -2.06 20.87 12.32
C ALA A 134 -0.58 21.13 11.93
N ASN A 135 -0.28 21.28 10.64
CA ASN A 135 1.06 21.55 10.08
C ASN A 135 2.09 20.41 10.31
N PHE A 136 1.65 19.17 10.46
CA PHE A 136 2.55 18.02 10.56
C PHE A 136 3.07 17.54 9.19
N ASP A 137 2.49 17.98 8.09
CA ASP A 137 2.87 17.65 6.71
C ASP A 137 3.07 16.14 6.45
N PRO A 138 2.04 15.28 6.69
CA PRO A 138 2.17 13.84 6.56
C PRO A 138 2.20 13.38 5.10
N THR A 139 2.85 12.24 4.83
CA THR A 139 2.51 11.40 3.68
C THR A 139 1.29 10.55 4.05
N VAL A 140 0.32 10.46 3.15
CA VAL A 140 -0.89 9.66 3.37
C VAL A 140 -1.10 8.74 2.17
N GLU A 141 -1.26 7.44 2.42
CA GLU A 141 -1.63 6.43 1.44
C GLU A 141 -3.03 5.92 1.80
N ILE A 142 -3.93 5.88 0.81
CA ILE A 142 -5.34 5.56 0.99
C ILE A 142 -5.91 4.90 -0.26
N GLY A 143 -6.79 3.92 -0.09
CA GLY A 143 -7.42 3.20 -1.19
C GLY A 143 -8.44 3.99 -2.02
N ALA A 144 -8.85 5.19 -1.58
CA ALA A 144 -9.88 6.00 -2.20
C ALA A 144 -9.40 7.43 -2.51
N THR A 145 -9.99 8.07 -3.51
CA THR A 145 -9.70 9.48 -3.83
C THR A 145 -10.25 10.41 -2.75
N VAL A 146 -9.38 11.24 -2.20
CA VAL A 146 -9.73 12.31 -1.24
C VAL A 146 -9.97 13.61 -2.01
N LYS A 147 -11.12 14.22 -1.80
CA LYS A 147 -11.57 15.41 -2.56
C LYS A 147 -10.57 16.58 -2.40
N ASP A 148 -10.08 16.82 -1.20
CA ASP A 148 -9.18 17.95 -0.90
C ASP A 148 -7.82 17.82 -1.58
N TRP A 149 -7.38 16.61 -1.85
CA TRP A 149 -6.10 16.33 -2.54
C TRP A 149 -6.29 15.99 -4.03
N HIS A 150 -7.53 15.79 -4.48
CA HIS A 150 -7.85 15.28 -5.82
C HIS A 150 -7.08 14.01 -6.19
N ASN A 151 -6.64 13.23 -5.19
CA ASN A 151 -5.78 12.07 -5.35
C ASN A 151 -6.06 11.04 -4.24
N ASN A 152 -5.56 9.83 -4.41
CA ASN A 152 -5.55 8.78 -3.40
C ASN A 152 -4.23 8.72 -2.61
N VAL A 153 -3.42 9.75 -2.73
CA VAL A 153 -2.17 9.92 -2.01
C VAL A 153 -1.90 11.39 -1.74
N ARG A 154 -1.32 11.68 -0.60
CA ARG A 154 -0.69 12.95 -0.28
C ARG A 154 0.78 12.73 -0.01
N ILE A 155 1.64 13.48 -0.66
CA ILE A 155 3.10 13.42 -0.44
C ILE A 155 3.49 14.55 0.50
N GLY A 156 3.83 14.19 1.74
CA GLY A 156 4.40 15.11 2.73
C GLY A 156 5.92 14.97 2.84
N LYS A 157 6.55 15.97 3.46
CA LYS A 157 8.02 16.01 3.65
C LYS A 157 8.46 15.58 5.06
N SER A 158 7.51 15.40 5.97
CA SER A 158 7.81 15.06 7.35
C SER A 158 8.05 13.55 7.56
N LYS A 159 8.33 13.21 8.81
CA LYS A 159 8.43 11.80 9.22
C LYS A 159 7.06 11.10 9.34
N TYR A 160 5.97 11.84 9.43
CA TYR A 160 4.64 11.26 9.64
C TYR A 160 4.12 10.59 8.38
N PHE A 161 3.64 9.36 8.55
CA PHE A 161 3.05 8.56 7.49
C PHE A 161 1.74 7.96 7.99
N VAL A 162 0.66 8.18 7.26
CA VAL A 162 -0.65 7.57 7.52
C VAL A 162 -0.93 6.58 6.41
N SER A 163 -1.19 5.33 6.76
CA SER A 163 -1.45 4.26 5.80
C SER A 163 -2.74 3.55 6.11
N GLU A 164 -3.54 3.31 5.10
CA GLU A 164 -4.67 2.39 5.17
C GLU A 164 -4.13 0.96 5.24
N ALA A 165 -4.50 0.21 6.28
CA ALA A 165 -4.01 -1.14 6.52
C ALA A 165 -5.11 -2.15 6.23
N ASP A 166 -4.95 -2.86 5.09
CA ASP A 166 -5.91 -3.83 4.58
C ASP A 166 -5.60 -5.23 5.13
N GLU A 167 -6.61 -5.86 5.73
CA GLU A 167 -6.53 -7.21 6.31
C GLU A 167 -6.55 -8.33 5.27
N PHE A 168 -7.10 -8.07 4.08
CA PHE A 168 -7.28 -9.07 3.05
C PHE A 168 -5.93 -9.65 2.59
N HIS A 169 -5.80 -10.98 2.60
CA HIS A 169 -4.54 -11.68 2.32
C HIS A 169 -3.36 -11.24 3.21
N ASP A 170 -3.62 -10.83 4.44
CA ASP A 170 -2.62 -10.33 5.39
C ASP A 170 -1.76 -9.20 4.80
N ASN A 171 -2.36 -8.31 4.01
CA ASN A 171 -1.64 -7.24 3.31
C ASN A 171 -0.89 -6.29 4.26
N PHE A 172 -1.37 -6.12 5.49
CA PHE A 172 -0.75 -5.30 6.53
C PHE A 172 0.40 -6.01 7.30
N ALA A 173 0.71 -7.28 6.99
CA ALA A 173 1.63 -8.12 7.78
C ALA A 173 3.06 -7.56 7.92
N THR A 174 3.47 -6.64 7.07
CA THR A 174 4.81 -6.02 7.12
C THR A 174 4.83 -4.63 7.76
N TYR A 175 3.67 -4.11 8.24
CA TYR A 175 3.56 -2.75 8.76
C TYR A 175 3.93 -2.69 10.24
N MET A 176 5.04 -2.01 10.56
CA MET A 176 5.53 -1.81 11.92
C MET A 176 5.09 -0.42 12.41
N SER A 177 3.96 -0.36 13.11
CA SER A 177 3.25 0.88 13.41
C SER A 177 3.69 1.53 14.73
N ASP A 178 3.70 2.87 14.78
CA ASP A 178 3.78 3.64 16.02
C ASP A 178 2.39 3.86 16.63
N VAL A 179 1.36 3.99 15.76
CA VAL A 179 -0.04 4.09 16.16
C VAL A 179 -0.87 3.16 15.27
N ILE A 180 -1.77 2.40 15.86
CA ILE A 180 -2.79 1.65 15.16
C ILE A 180 -4.16 2.21 15.58
N ILE A 181 -4.95 2.62 14.59
CA ILE A 181 -6.35 2.99 14.77
C ILE A 181 -7.18 1.84 14.23
N LEU A 182 -7.91 1.17 15.13
CA LEU A 182 -8.78 0.05 14.80
C LEU A 182 -10.23 0.53 14.82
N THR A 183 -10.87 0.58 13.66
CA THR A 183 -12.23 1.15 13.53
C THR A 183 -13.29 0.20 14.01
N LEU A 184 -13.48 -0.89 13.30
CA LEU A 184 -14.47 -1.93 13.58
C LEU A 184 -13.92 -3.27 13.07
N VAL A 185 -14.10 -4.34 13.83
CA VAL A 185 -13.72 -5.70 13.41
C VAL A 185 -14.97 -6.55 13.34
N GLU A 186 -15.42 -6.86 12.13
CA GLU A 186 -16.53 -7.75 11.83
C GLU A 186 -16.07 -8.80 10.84
N TYR A 187 -16.75 -9.96 10.81
CA TYR A 187 -16.37 -11.02 9.87
C TYR A 187 -16.59 -10.59 8.43
N ASP A 188 -15.50 -10.49 7.68
CA ASP A 188 -15.48 -10.14 6.28
C ASP A 188 -14.49 -11.04 5.53
N HIS A 189 -14.51 -11.01 4.21
CA HIS A 189 -13.67 -11.84 3.36
C HIS A 189 -13.68 -13.34 3.67
N PRO A 190 -14.90 -13.97 3.74
CA PRO A 190 -15.02 -15.39 4.05
C PRO A 190 -14.28 -16.29 3.05
N GLU A 191 -14.09 -15.83 1.81
CA GLU A 191 -13.35 -16.51 0.76
C GLU A 191 -11.84 -16.64 1.06
N TYR A 192 -11.32 -15.78 1.93
CA TYR A 192 -9.92 -15.82 2.37
C TYR A 192 -9.78 -16.39 3.78
N PHE A 193 -10.45 -15.82 4.75
CA PHE A 193 -10.29 -16.22 6.16
C PHE A 193 -10.98 -17.55 6.50
N GLY A 194 -12.08 -17.88 5.83
CA GLY A 194 -12.83 -19.11 6.10
C GLY A 194 -13.55 -19.15 7.46
N SER A 195 -13.08 -18.41 8.46
CA SER A 195 -13.70 -18.28 9.79
C SER A 195 -13.40 -16.94 10.45
N TYR A 196 -14.25 -16.52 11.38
CA TYR A 196 -14.03 -15.35 12.22
C TYR A 196 -12.74 -15.45 13.04
N ASP A 197 -12.49 -16.62 13.63
CA ASP A 197 -11.30 -16.86 14.45
C ASP A 197 -10.00 -16.67 13.64
N HIS A 198 -9.96 -17.15 12.42
CA HIS A 198 -8.78 -16.96 11.56
C HIS A 198 -8.57 -15.47 11.19
N MET A 199 -9.67 -14.75 10.91
CA MET A 199 -9.59 -13.30 10.70
C MET A 199 -9.08 -12.59 11.96
N LEU A 200 -9.60 -12.95 13.14
CA LEU A 200 -9.13 -12.37 14.40
C LEU A 200 -7.66 -12.67 14.68
N GLU A 201 -7.17 -13.88 14.38
CA GLU A 201 -5.74 -14.21 14.46
C GLU A 201 -4.88 -13.31 13.56
N SER A 202 -5.34 -12.98 12.36
CA SER A 202 -4.66 -12.06 11.46
C SER A 202 -4.55 -10.65 12.07
N TYR A 203 -5.64 -10.11 12.61
CA TYR A 203 -5.62 -8.84 13.34
C TYR A 203 -4.70 -8.89 14.57
N LEU A 204 -4.74 -9.94 15.37
CA LEU A 204 -3.86 -10.08 16.55
C LEU A 204 -2.38 -10.11 16.15
N LYS A 205 -2.02 -10.79 15.05
CA LYS A 205 -0.66 -10.75 14.50
C LYS A 205 -0.27 -9.32 14.09
N PHE A 206 -1.15 -8.62 13.39
CA PHE A 206 -0.91 -7.22 13.02
C PHE A 206 -0.74 -6.31 14.25
N LEU A 207 -1.58 -6.45 15.26
CA LEU A 207 -1.44 -5.69 16.52
C LEU A 207 -0.11 -6.00 17.23
N GLY A 208 0.42 -7.23 17.08
CA GLY A 208 1.74 -7.63 17.56
C GLY A 208 2.91 -6.90 16.86
N HIS A 209 2.66 -6.24 15.72
CA HIS A 209 3.64 -5.40 15.03
C HIS A 209 3.66 -3.95 15.51
N LEU A 210 2.93 -3.62 16.58
CA LEU A 210 3.03 -2.31 17.22
C LEU A 210 4.43 -2.15 17.80
N LYS A 211 5.08 -1.03 17.49
CA LYS A 211 6.42 -0.72 18.02
C LYS A 211 6.41 -0.57 19.54
N PRO A 212 7.53 -0.77 20.23
CA PRO A 212 7.65 -0.46 21.65
C PRO A 212 7.18 0.97 21.94
N ASN A 213 6.33 1.15 22.96
CA ASN A 213 5.68 2.42 23.31
C ASN A 213 4.69 2.95 22.25
N GLY A 214 4.27 2.13 21.29
CA GLY A 214 3.21 2.47 20.35
C GLY A 214 1.83 2.53 21.03
N THR A 215 0.86 3.08 20.31
CA THR A 215 -0.50 3.30 20.81
C THR A 215 -1.53 2.60 19.94
N ILE A 216 -2.49 1.92 20.56
CA ILE A 216 -3.68 1.42 19.89
C ILE A 216 -4.86 2.31 20.29
N ILE A 217 -5.58 2.80 19.27
CA ILE A 217 -6.84 3.54 19.43
C ILE A 217 -7.92 2.65 18.80
N TYR A 218 -8.91 2.27 19.59
CA TYR A 218 -9.97 1.37 19.13
C TYR A 218 -11.35 1.82 19.63
N ASN A 219 -12.39 1.36 18.94
CA ASN A 219 -13.76 1.58 19.36
C ASN A 219 -14.12 0.57 20.44
N ALA A 220 -14.19 1.03 21.70
CA ALA A 220 -14.49 0.19 22.85
C ALA A 220 -15.95 -0.34 22.88
N ASP A 221 -16.84 0.25 22.09
CA ASP A 221 -18.23 -0.18 21.96
C ASP A 221 -18.43 -1.20 20.80
N SER A 222 -17.38 -1.53 20.08
CA SER A 222 -17.40 -2.56 19.05
C SER A 222 -17.54 -3.94 19.69
N PRO A 223 -18.48 -4.79 19.23
CA PRO A 223 -18.67 -6.13 19.75
C PRO A 223 -17.59 -7.13 19.30
N GLY A 224 -16.70 -6.73 18.40
CA GLY A 224 -15.62 -7.56 17.84
C GLY A 224 -14.23 -7.23 18.37
#